data_413aea49fff36b7ccf70a243705e3a74
#
_entry.id   413aea49fff36b7ccf70a243705e3a74
#
_cell.length_a   1.000
_cell.length_b   1.000
_cell.length_c   1.000
_cell.angle_alpha   90.00
_cell.angle_beta   90.00
_cell.angle_gamma   90.00
#
_symmetry.space_group_name_H-M   'P 1'
#
loop_
_entity.id
_entity.type
_entity.pdbx_description
1 polymer ?
#
loop_
_entity_poly.entity_id
_entity_poly.type
_entity_poly.pdbx_seq_one_letter_code
_entity_poly.pdbx_strand_id
1 'polypeptide(L)'
;PCGHCEFCKEGKYNLCPDVIFFATPPVDGVFQEYVAHEADLCFKLPDNVSTLEGALIEPLAVGFHAAIQGDAHLGQKAVVMGAGCIGLVSMMALKARGVNEVYVVDVMDKRLDKAMELGATGVINGMKEDVVAKVRELTDGKGTDLVIETAGSEITSRQAIEIAKNGSTIVFVGYSKSGEVTLPMSVALNKELTFKTVFRYRNIYPMAIQAVADGKVNLKGIVTKEYPLDQADVAMDESIKNKADIVKAVIRIHD
;
A
#
# COMPACT_ATOMS: atom_id res chain seq x y z
N PRO A 1 -9.10 4.12 18.94
CA PRO A 1 -9.77 5.44 18.86
C PRO A 1 -10.58 5.73 20.13
N CYS A 2 -10.83 7.01 20.46
CA CYS A 2 -11.55 7.36 21.69
C CYS A 2 -13.07 7.08 21.63
N GLY A 3 -13.65 6.88 20.45
CA GLY A 3 -15.09 6.59 20.25
C GLY A 3 -16.03 7.81 20.33
N HIS A 4 -15.60 8.95 20.83
CA HIS A 4 -16.51 10.09 21.13
C HIS A 4 -16.14 11.42 20.46
N CYS A 5 -14.95 11.58 19.90
CA CYS A 5 -14.58 12.79 19.15
C CYS A 5 -15.35 12.87 17.81
N GLU A 6 -15.34 14.02 17.17
CA GLU A 6 -16.00 14.25 15.87
C GLU A 6 -15.60 13.23 14.81
N PHE A 7 -14.30 12.95 14.68
CA PHE A 7 -13.77 11.98 13.70
C PHE A 7 -14.29 10.55 13.97
N CYS A 8 -14.34 10.13 15.24
CA CYS A 8 -14.87 8.81 15.59
C CYS A 8 -16.36 8.71 15.27
N LYS A 9 -17.14 9.75 15.60
CA LYS A 9 -18.57 9.79 15.30
C LYS A 9 -18.89 9.79 13.81
N GLU A 10 -18.00 10.34 12.98
CA GLU A 10 -18.10 10.32 11.52
C GLU A 10 -17.55 9.03 10.88
N GLY A 11 -17.09 8.06 11.67
CA GLY A 11 -16.45 6.85 11.17
C GLY A 11 -15.04 7.06 10.62
N LYS A 12 -14.44 8.22 10.85
CA LYS A 12 -13.06 8.58 10.46
C LYS A 12 -12.08 8.34 11.61
N TYR A 13 -12.25 7.25 12.34
CA TYR A 13 -11.52 6.97 13.59
C TYR A 13 -10.00 6.87 13.43
N ASN A 14 -9.47 6.65 12.23
CA ASN A 14 -8.04 6.74 11.95
C ASN A 14 -7.48 8.15 12.14
N LEU A 15 -8.33 9.20 12.12
CA LEU A 15 -7.98 10.60 12.35
C LEU A 15 -8.23 11.04 13.81
N CYS A 16 -8.61 10.11 14.68
CA CYS A 16 -8.82 10.41 16.10
C CYS A 16 -7.52 10.93 16.73
N PRO A 17 -7.52 12.11 17.41
CA PRO A 17 -6.33 12.65 18.04
C PRO A 17 -5.80 11.77 19.19
N ASP A 18 -6.68 10.99 19.81
CA ASP A 18 -6.37 10.10 20.93
C ASP A 18 -6.22 8.64 20.48
N VAL A 19 -5.92 8.40 19.20
CA VAL A 19 -5.78 7.03 18.71
C VAL A 19 -4.58 6.33 19.35
N ILE A 20 -4.83 5.17 19.93
CA ILE A 20 -3.80 4.25 20.40
C ILE A 20 -3.57 3.22 19.29
N PHE A 21 -2.32 3.03 18.90
CA PHE A 21 -1.98 2.12 17.81
C PHE A 21 -0.75 1.28 18.18
N PHE A 22 -0.84 -0.04 18.08
CA PHE A 22 0.26 -0.95 18.39
C PHE A 22 1.54 -0.60 17.62
N ALA A 23 2.69 -0.83 18.25
CA ALA A 23 4.01 -0.55 17.71
C ALA A 23 4.23 0.92 17.27
N THR A 24 3.44 1.85 17.83
CA THR A 24 3.64 3.30 17.67
C THR A 24 4.01 3.89 19.03
N PRO A 25 5.29 4.22 19.27
CA PRO A 25 5.74 4.69 20.57
C PRO A 25 4.87 5.82 21.15
N PRO A 26 4.54 5.79 22.45
CA PRO A 26 5.06 4.87 23.49
C PRO A 26 4.30 3.54 23.62
N VAL A 27 3.48 3.15 22.66
CA VAL A 27 2.65 1.93 22.71
C VAL A 27 3.45 0.74 22.18
N ASP A 28 3.51 -0.34 22.97
CA ASP A 28 4.18 -1.58 22.59
C ASP A 28 3.53 -2.25 21.38
N GLY A 29 4.31 -3.10 20.69
CA GLY A 29 3.83 -3.93 19.57
C GLY A 29 3.28 -5.28 20.05
N VAL A 30 3.08 -6.17 19.07
CA VAL A 30 2.45 -7.49 19.27
C VAL A 30 3.42 -8.67 19.03
N PHE A 31 4.73 -8.47 19.10
CA PHE A 31 5.70 -9.57 19.07
C PHE A 31 5.74 -10.27 20.44
N GLN A 32 4.67 -10.99 20.75
CA GLN A 32 4.46 -11.67 22.02
C GLN A 32 3.44 -12.80 21.85
N GLU A 33 3.47 -13.78 22.73
CA GLU A 33 2.57 -14.95 22.65
C GLU A 33 1.11 -14.62 22.94
N TYR A 34 0.86 -13.63 23.79
CA TYR A 34 -0.48 -13.23 24.21
C TYR A 34 -0.61 -11.71 24.20
N VAL A 35 -1.74 -11.20 23.69
CA VAL A 35 -2.07 -9.79 23.67
C VAL A 35 -3.53 -9.60 24.08
N ALA A 36 -3.80 -8.58 24.88
CA ALA A 36 -5.16 -8.12 25.15
C ALA A 36 -5.53 -7.02 24.16
N HIS A 37 -6.69 -7.15 23.53
CA HIS A 37 -7.19 -6.17 22.57
C HIS A 37 -8.70 -5.98 22.70
N GLU A 38 -9.21 -4.82 22.29
CA GLU A 38 -10.65 -4.52 22.27
C GLU A 38 -11.39 -5.47 21.32
N ALA A 39 -12.44 -6.12 21.80
CA ALA A 39 -13.19 -7.12 21.04
C ALA A 39 -13.81 -6.53 19.77
N ASP A 40 -14.28 -5.28 19.81
CA ASP A 40 -14.87 -4.58 18.66
C ASP A 40 -13.88 -4.30 17.53
N LEU A 41 -12.56 -4.41 17.80
CA LEU A 41 -11.50 -4.27 16.82
C LEU A 41 -10.93 -5.63 16.38
N CYS A 42 -11.50 -6.75 16.85
CA CYS A 42 -11.14 -8.10 16.45
C CYS A 42 -12.09 -8.61 15.38
N PHE A 43 -11.55 -9.11 14.27
CA PHE A 43 -12.33 -9.63 13.15
C PHE A 43 -12.04 -11.11 12.97
N LYS A 44 -13.11 -11.94 12.99
CA LYS A 44 -13.00 -13.37 12.76
C LYS A 44 -12.55 -13.65 11.32
N LEU A 45 -11.52 -14.49 11.16
CA LEU A 45 -11.11 -15.00 9.86
C LEU A 45 -12.03 -16.15 9.42
N PRO A 46 -12.44 -16.21 8.14
CA PRO A 46 -13.07 -17.41 7.57
C PRO A 46 -12.11 -18.60 7.56
N ASP A 47 -12.64 -19.82 7.52
CA ASP A 47 -11.84 -21.06 7.60
C ASP A 47 -10.83 -21.20 6.44
N ASN A 48 -11.09 -20.57 5.31
CA ASN A 48 -10.20 -20.58 4.15
C ASN A 48 -9.14 -19.46 4.13
N VAL A 49 -9.07 -18.63 5.19
CA VAL A 49 -8.05 -17.59 5.37
C VAL A 49 -7.13 -17.99 6.51
N SER A 50 -5.86 -18.20 6.21
CA SER A 50 -4.86 -18.59 7.21
C SER A 50 -4.49 -17.44 8.15
N THR A 51 -3.91 -17.76 9.33
CA THR A 51 -3.38 -16.75 10.26
C THR A 51 -2.26 -15.92 9.64
N LEU A 52 -1.46 -16.49 8.74
CA LEU A 52 -0.46 -15.77 7.94
C LEU A 52 -1.12 -14.67 7.09
N GLU A 53 -2.19 -15.01 6.38
CA GLU A 53 -2.96 -14.03 5.60
C GLU A 53 -3.64 -13.02 6.52
N GLY A 54 -4.15 -13.47 7.67
CA GLY A 54 -4.73 -12.60 8.70
C GLY A 54 -3.77 -11.52 9.18
N ALA A 55 -2.50 -11.87 9.42
CA ALA A 55 -1.46 -10.90 9.80
C ALA A 55 -1.17 -9.86 8.70
N LEU A 56 -1.48 -10.18 7.45
CA LEU A 56 -1.25 -9.29 6.30
C LEU A 56 -2.49 -8.47 5.90
N ILE A 57 -3.62 -8.65 6.57
CA ILE A 57 -4.80 -7.81 6.37
C ILE A 57 -4.49 -6.35 6.75
N GLU A 58 -3.63 -6.12 7.73
CA GLU A 58 -3.25 -4.76 8.14
C GLU A 58 -2.61 -3.96 6.99
N PRO A 59 -1.49 -4.40 6.38
CA PRO A 59 -0.95 -3.67 5.23
C PRO A 59 -1.88 -3.67 4.01
N LEU A 60 -2.67 -4.73 3.79
CA LEU A 60 -3.68 -4.75 2.73
C LEU A 60 -4.75 -3.68 2.94
N ALA A 61 -5.14 -3.40 4.19
CA ALA A 61 -6.10 -2.35 4.50
C ALA A 61 -5.60 -0.96 4.08
N VAL A 62 -4.29 -0.70 4.16
CA VAL A 62 -3.68 0.52 3.61
C VAL A 62 -3.88 0.58 2.08
N GLY A 63 -3.61 -0.52 1.38
CA GLY A 63 -3.80 -0.62 -0.08
C GLY A 63 -5.25 -0.38 -0.51
N PHE A 64 -6.21 -1.02 0.16
CA PHE A 64 -7.63 -0.77 -0.11
C PHE A 64 -8.04 0.67 0.22
N HIS A 65 -7.53 1.23 1.32
CA HIS A 65 -7.84 2.61 1.67
C HIS A 65 -7.30 3.58 0.61
N ALA A 66 -6.08 3.35 0.10
CA ALA A 66 -5.52 4.11 -1.01
C ALA A 66 -6.38 4.00 -2.28
N ALA A 67 -6.80 2.79 -2.64
CA ALA A 67 -7.66 2.55 -3.79
C ALA A 67 -9.04 3.24 -3.65
N ILE A 68 -9.62 3.27 -2.44
CA ILE A 68 -10.87 3.98 -2.15
C ILE A 68 -10.67 5.50 -2.22
N GLN A 69 -9.60 6.02 -1.64
CA GLN A 69 -9.27 7.45 -1.73
C GLN A 69 -9.07 7.90 -3.18
N GLY A 70 -8.49 7.03 -4.02
CA GLY A 70 -8.30 7.25 -5.44
C GLY A 70 -9.55 7.04 -6.30
N ASP A 71 -10.69 6.66 -5.70
CA ASP A 71 -11.91 6.28 -6.42
C ASP A 71 -11.65 5.24 -7.52
N ALA A 72 -10.89 4.20 -7.16
CA ALA A 72 -10.49 3.13 -8.08
C ALA A 72 -11.70 2.32 -8.58
N HIS A 73 -11.86 2.20 -9.89
CA HIS A 73 -12.98 1.49 -10.52
C HIS A 73 -12.63 0.92 -11.90
N LEU A 74 -13.55 0.15 -12.45
CA LEU A 74 -13.44 -0.45 -13.78
C LEU A 74 -13.23 0.61 -14.87
N GLY A 75 -12.35 0.30 -15.81
CA GLY A 75 -12.06 1.15 -16.98
C GLY A 75 -10.90 2.13 -16.79
N GLN A 76 -10.39 2.26 -15.56
CA GLN A 76 -9.20 3.09 -15.30
C GLN A 76 -7.90 2.34 -15.62
N LYS A 77 -6.89 3.13 -16.00
CA LYS A 77 -5.47 2.75 -15.97
C LYS A 77 -4.83 3.37 -14.73
N ALA A 78 -4.09 2.59 -13.96
CA ALA A 78 -3.41 3.05 -12.76
C ALA A 78 -1.91 2.78 -12.79
N VAL A 79 -1.15 3.64 -12.14
CA VAL A 79 0.28 3.43 -11.88
C VAL A 79 0.53 3.45 -10.38
N VAL A 80 1.26 2.44 -9.89
CA VAL A 80 1.74 2.36 -8.51
C VAL A 80 3.24 2.66 -8.52
N MET A 81 3.64 3.71 -7.81
CA MET A 81 5.03 4.11 -7.64
C MET A 81 5.61 3.44 -6.40
N GLY A 82 6.50 2.46 -6.62
CA GLY A 82 7.10 1.60 -5.59
C GLY A 82 6.49 0.20 -5.58
N ALA A 83 7.35 -0.83 -5.60
CA ALA A 83 6.99 -2.26 -5.49
C ALA A 83 7.40 -2.85 -4.14
N GLY A 84 7.40 -2.06 -3.08
CA GLY A 84 7.49 -2.52 -1.70
C GLY A 84 6.18 -3.18 -1.24
N CYS A 85 6.12 -3.60 0.02
CA CYS A 85 4.92 -4.24 0.58
C CYS A 85 3.65 -3.41 0.31
N ILE A 86 3.66 -2.11 0.62
CA ILE A 86 2.50 -1.22 0.44
C ILE A 86 2.15 -1.03 -1.05
N GLY A 87 3.16 -0.92 -1.93
CA GLY A 87 2.90 -0.84 -3.37
C GLY A 87 2.24 -2.10 -3.92
N LEU A 88 2.72 -3.28 -3.54
CA LEU A 88 2.15 -4.55 -3.99
C LEU A 88 0.73 -4.77 -3.49
N VAL A 89 0.44 -4.49 -2.20
CA VAL A 89 -0.94 -4.61 -1.69
C VAL A 89 -1.86 -3.55 -2.29
N SER A 90 -1.35 -2.34 -2.62
CA SER A 90 -2.12 -1.32 -3.34
C SER A 90 -2.45 -1.77 -4.76
N MET A 91 -1.49 -2.35 -5.48
CA MET A 91 -1.69 -2.93 -6.81
C MET A 91 -2.77 -4.01 -6.78
N MET A 92 -2.68 -4.96 -5.83
CA MET A 92 -3.69 -6.01 -5.68
C MET A 92 -5.06 -5.45 -5.30
N ALA A 93 -5.13 -4.43 -4.43
CA ALA A 93 -6.38 -3.76 -4.07
C ALA A 93 -7.02 -3.04 -5.26
N LEU A 94 -6.23 -2.37 -6.12
CA LEU A 94 -6.70 -1.77 -7.37
C LEU A 94 -7.32 -2.82 -8.30
N LYS A 95 -6.63 -3.95 -8.49
CA LYS A 95 -7.10 -5.08 -9.30
C LYS A 95 -8.39 -5.67 -8.73
N ALA A 96 -8.47 -5.89 -7.40
CA ALA A 96 -9.65 -6.39 -6.72
C ALA A 96 -10.86 -5.46 -6.84
N ARG A 97 -10.64 -4.15 -6.99
CA ARG A 97 -11.67 -3.13 -7.25
C ARG A 97 -12.04 -2.97 -8.74
N GLY A 98 -11.42 -3.73 -9.61
CA GLY A 98 -11.77 -3.78 -11.03
C GLY A 98 -10.90 -2.91 -11.95
N VAL A 99 -9.83 -2.31 -11.46
CA VAL A 99 -8.86 -1.63 -12.34
C VAL A 99 -8.12 -2.68 -13.16
N ASN A 100 -8.34 -2.72 -14.45
CA ASN A 100 -7.80 -3.78 -15.32
C ASN A 100 -6.32 -3.59 -15.64
N GLU A 101 -5.91 -2.35 -15.87
CA GLU A 101 -4.52 -2.01 -16.23
C GLU A 101 -3.83 -1.32 -15.06
N VAL A 102 -2.97 -2.07 -14.36
CA VAL A 102 -2.16 -1.56 -13.25
C VAL A 102 -0.70 -1.79 -13.55
N TYR A 103 0.05 -0.72 -13.73
CA TYR A 103 1.49 -0.72 -13.94
C TYR A 103 2.21 -0.41 -12.63
N VAL A 104 3.36 -1.02 -12.42
CA VAL A 104 4.15 -0.83 -11.19
C VAL A 104 5.55 -0.32 -11.55
N VAL A 105 5.99 0.72 -10.86
CA VAL A 105 7.31 1.34 -11.03
C VAL A 105 8.17 1.05 -9.82
N ASP A 106 9.39 0.57 -10.00
CA ASP A 106 10.40 0.45 -8.95
C ASP A 106 11.80 0.56 -9.57
N VAL A 107 12.82 0.55 -8.75
CA VAL A 107 14.23 0.55 -9.19
C VAL A 107 14.88 -0.83 -9.07
N MET A 108 14.20 -1.80 -8.46
CA MET A 108 14.72 -3.15 -8.17
C MET A 108 14.00 -4.20 -9.01
N ASP A 109 14.73 -4.88 -9.91
CA ASP A 109 14.15 -5.91 -10.79
C ASP A 109 13.41 -7.00 -10.01
N LYS A 110 14.00 -7.54 -8.93
CA LYS A 110 13.36 -8.60 -8.12
C LYS A 110 11.98 -8.19 -7.56
N ARG A 111 11.80 -6.92 -7.22
CA ARG A 111 10.50 -6.39 -6.77
C ARG A 111 9.52 -6.24 -7.93
N LEU A 112 10.02 -5.84 -9.09
CA LEU A 112 9.23 -5.76 -10.31
C LEU A 112 8.79 -7.15 -10.79
N ASP A 113 9.68 -8.16 -10.72
CA ASP A 113 9.34 -9.56 -10.99
C ASP A 113 8.21 -10.02 -10.04
N LYS A 114 8.29 -9.68 -8.76
CA LYS A 114 7.24 -9.97 -7.78
C LYS A 114 5.93 -9.27 -8.11
N ALA A 115 5.96 -8.03 -8.58
CA ALA A 115 4.76 -7.32 -9.04
C ALA A 115 4.09 -8.04 -10.23
N MET A 116 4.88 -8.51 -11.19
CA MET A 116 4.38 -9.30 -12.32
C MET A 116 3.76 -10.63 -11.86
N GLU A 117 4.43 -11.36 -10.95
CA GLU A 117 3.92 -12.61 -10.35
C GLU A 117 2.55 -12.39 -9.66
N LEU A 118 2.38 -11.24 -9.01
CA LEU A 118 1.15 -10.87 -8.30
C LEU A 118 0.08 -10.22 -9.19
N GLY A 119 0.30 -10.15 -10.50
CA GLY A 119 -0.71 -9.75 -11.47
C GLY A 119 -0.67 -8.30 -11.93
N ALA A 120 0.47 -7.61 -11.80
CA ALA A 120 0.66 -6.33 -12.49
C ALA A 120 0.49 -6.52 -14.02
N THR A 121 -0.08 -5.51 -14.68
CA THR A 121 -0.24 -5.52 -16.15
C THR A 121 1.11 -5.34 -16.84
N GLY A 122 2.01 -4.60 -16.23
CA GLY A 122 3.38 -4.39 -16.66
C GLY A 122 4.17 -3.67 -15.58
N VAL A 123 5.47 -3.63 -15.75
CA VAL A 123 6.40 -3.01 -14.82
C VAL A 123 7.37 -2.06 -15.53
N ILE A 124 7.88 -1.08 -14.81
CA ILE A 124 8.83 -0.09 -15.31
C ILE A 124 9.98 0.03 -14.32
N ASN A 125 11.21 -0.23 -14.77
CA ASN A 125 12.40 -0.02 -13.95
C ASN A 125 12.93 1.41 -14.17
N GLY A 126 12.68 2.29 -13.17
CA GLY A 126 13.06 3.71 -13.24
C GLY A 126 14.58 3.99 -13.27
N MET A 127 15.43 2.97 -13.09
CA MET A 127 16.88 3.08 -13.31
C MET A 127 17.28 2.73 -14.73
N LYS A 128 16.42 2.06 -15.48
CA LYS A 128 16.70 1.56 -16.84
C LYS A 128 15.93 2.29 -17.92
N GLU A 129 14.78 2.88 -17.55
CA GLU A 129 13.86 3.51 -18.49
C GLU A 129 13.40 4.88 -17.96
N ASP A 130 13.04 5.77 -18.88
CA ASP A 130 12.32 7.00 -18.53
C ASP A 130 10.86 6.66 -18.19
N VAL A 131 10.54 6.75 -16.91
CA VAL A 131 9.20 6.41 -16.37
C VAL A 131 8.10 7.23 -17.04
N VAL A 132 8.33 8.53 -17.24
CA VAL A 132 7.33 9.45 -17.82
C VAL A 132 7.07 9.11 -19.28
N ALA A 133 8.13 8.91 -20.06
CA ALA A 133 8.02 8.53 -21.47
C ALA A 133 7.31 7.18 -21.61
N LYS A 134 7.68 6.19 -20.75
CA LYS A 134 7.09 4.85 -20.80
C LYS A 134 5.62 4.84 -20.43
N VAL A 135 5.20 5.56 -19.39
CA VAL A 135 3.78 5.68 -19.04
C VAL A 135 2.99 6.37 -20.15
N ARG A 136 3.54 7.40 -20.79
CA ARG A 136 2.90 8.03 -21.95
C ARG A 136 2.72 7.07 -23.12
N GLU A 137 3.72 6.24 -23.42
CA GLU A 137 3.62 5.18 -24.44
C GLU A 137 2.45 4.23 -24.11
N LEU A 138 2.37 3.72 -22.87
CA LEU A 138 1.36 2.77 -22.40
C LEU A 138 -0.07 3.36 -22.31
N THR A 139 -0.18 4.70 -22.38
CA THR A 139 -1.44 5.42 -22.23
C THR A 139 -1.80 6.27 -23.45
N ASP A 140 -1.21 6.00 -24.62
CA ASP A 140 -1.43 6.74 -25.88
C ASP A 140 -1.22 8.25 -25.70
N GLY A 141 -0.22 8.65 -24.93
CA GLY A 141 0.14 10.04 -24.64
C GLY A 141 -0.76 10.75 -23.61
N LYS A 142 -1.85 10.12 -23.16
CA LYS A 142 -2.88 10.75 -22.30
C LYS A 142 -2.49 10.83 -20.82
N GLY A 143 -1.58 9.95 -20.36
CA GLY A 143 -1.30 9.75 -18.94
C GLY A 143 -2.29 8.80 -18.25
N THR A 144 -2.06 8.53 -16.97
CA THR A 144 -2.83 7.56 -16.18
C THR A 144 -3.98 8.21 -15.41
N ASP A 145 -5.10 7.50 -15.27
CA ASP A 145 -6.30 7.97 -14.57
C ASP A 145 -6.11 8.03 -13.05
N LEU A 146 -5.21 7.21 -12.50
CA LEU A 146 -4.93 7.13 -11.06
C LEU A 146 -3.45 6.83 -10.83
N VAL A 147 -2.84 7.56 -9.90
CA VAL A 147 -1.49 7.25 -9.40
C VAL A 147 -1.57 6.98 -7.89
N ILE A 148 -0.97 5.87 -7.45
CA ILE A 148 -0.74 5.59 -6.02
C ILE A 148 0.76 5.72 -5.77
N GLU A 149 1.17 6.73 -5.02
CA GLU A 149 2.57 6.98 -4.67
C GLU A 149 2.89 6.35 -3.32
N THR A 150 3.73 5.30 -3.31
CA THR A 150 4.08 4.51 -2.11
C THR A 150 5.57 4.51 -1.79
N ALA A 151 6.40 5.10 -2.62
CA ALA A 151 7.85 5.12 -2.42
C ALA A 151 8.31 6.24 -1.47
N GLY A 152 7.52 7.32 -1.35
CA GLY A 152 7.81 8.44 -0.47
C GLY A 152 9.09 9.21 -0.86
N SER A 153 9.43 9.27 -2.14
CA SER A 153 10.60 10.00 -2.62
C SER A 153 10.19 11.23 -3.43
N GLU A 154 11.06 12.25 -3.45
CA GLU A 154 10.82 13.44 -4.28
C GLU A 154 10.73 13.09 -5.77
N ILE A 155 11.58 12.16 -6.23
CA ILE A 155 11.61 11.73 -7.64
C ILE A 155 10.27 11.12 -8.03
N THR A 156 9.78 10.13 -7.27
CA THR A 156 8.51 9.45 -7.57
C THR A 156 7.30 10.36 -7.41
N SER A 157 7.32 11.28 -6.44
CA SER A 157 6.26 12.26 -6.26
C SER A 157 6.18 13.26 -7.42
N ARG A 158 7.30 13.70 -7.98
CA ARG A 158 7.35 14.54 -9.19
C ARG A 158 6.86 13.77 -10.41
N GLN A 159 7.40 12.56 -10.63
CA GLN A 159 6.96 11.69 -11.71
C GLN A 159 5.46 11.41 -11.65
N ALA A 160 4.88 11.21 -10.45
CA ALA A 160 3.45 11.00 -10.27
C ALA A 160 2.61 12.15 -10.89
N ILE A 161 3.05 13.40 -10.72
CA ILE A 161 2.39 14.56 -11.32
C ILE A 161 2.57 14.59 -12.85
N GLU A 162 3.75 14.20 -13.33
CA GLU A 162 4.06 14.24 -14.77
C GLU A 162 3.32 13.15 -15.56
N ILE A 163 3.15 11.95 -14.97
CA ILE A 163 2.43 10.81 -15.61
C ILE A 163 0.92 10.89 -15.49
N ALA A 164 0.41 11.68 -14.57
CA ALA A 164 -1.02 11.84 -14.33
C ALA A 164 -1.72 12.48 -15.54
N LYS A 165 -2.88 11.95 -15.91
CA LYS A 165 -3.77 12.52 -16.93
C LYS A 165 -4.43 13.81 -16.41
N ASN A 166 -4.84 14.71 -17.28
CA ASN A 166 -5.60 15.90 -16.88
C ASN A 166 -6.89 15.48 -16.12
N GLY A 167 -7.14 16.13 -14.98
CA GLY A 167 -8.30 15.88 -14.11
C GLY A 167 -8.18 14.61 -13.25
N SER A 168 -7.04 13.92 -13.29
CA SER A 168 -6.89 12.65 -12.56
C SER A 168 -6.51 12.83 -11.09
N THR A 169 -6.50 11.72 -10.35
CA THR A 169 -6.20 11.69 -8.91
C THR A 169 -4.83 11.07 -8.65
N ILE A 170 -4.09 11.69 -7.74
CA ILE A 170 -2.86 11.14 -7.15
C ILE A 170 -3.10 10.91 -5.67
N VAL A 171 -2.81 9.69 -5.19
CA VAL A 171 -2.92 9.32 -3.79
C VAL A 171 -1.52 9.10 -3.23
N PHE A 172 -1.11 9.95 -2.30
CA PHE A 172 0.15 9.84 -1.58
C PHE A 172 0.00 8.96 -0.35
N VAL A 173 0.79 7.89 -0.28
CA VAL A 173 0.82 6.91 0.82
C VAL A 173 2.23 6.85 1.43
N GLY A 174 3.27 7.01 0.62
CA GLY A 174 4.66 6.96 1.05
C GLY A 174 5.07 8.16 1.89
N TYR A 175 5.80 7.89 2.98
CA TYR A 175 6.40 8.95 3.79
C TYR A 175 7.78 9.34 3.27
N SER A 176 8.01 10.63 3.06
CA SER A 176 9.35 11.14 2.80
C SER A 176 10.23 11.04 4.04
N LYS A 177 11.49 10.65 3.85
CA LYS A 177 12.46 10.60 4.95
C LYS A 177 12.79 11.97 5.53
N SER A 178 12.73 13.03 4.71
CA SER A 178 12.94 14.41 5.13
C SER A 178 11.70 15.04 5.77
N GLY A 179 10.53 14.42 5.64
CA GLY A 179 9.23 15.01 5.98
C GLY A 179 8.69 15.97 4.93
N GLU A 180 9.47 16.30 3.91
CA GLU A 180 9.14 17.29 2.87
C GLU A 180 9.37 16.73 1.48
N VAL A 181 8.62 17.25 0.49
CA VAL A 181 8.76 16.94 -0.94
C VAL A 181 8.52 18.20 -1.76
N THR A 182 9.36 18.46 -2.77
CA THR A 182 9.17 19.54 -3.73
C THR A 182 8.35 19.02 -4.92
N LEU A 183 7.21 19.67 -5.20
CA LEU A 183 6.30 19.27 -6.27
C LEU A 183 6.22 20.33 -7.39
N PRO A 184 6.11 19.95 -8.66
CA PRO A 184 5.92 20.88 -9.79
C PRO A 184 4.47 21.39 -9.84
N MET A 185 4.09 22.26 -8.92
CA MET A 185 2.71 22.72 -8.73
C MET A 185 2.12 23.37 -9.98
N SER A 186 2.91 24.09 -10.79
CA SER A 186 2.39 24.67 -12.04
C SER A 186 1.89 23.60 -13.02
N VAL A 187 2.54 22.43 -13.05
CA VAL A 187 2.10 21.29 -13.87
C VAL A 187 0.79 20.72 -13.31
N ALA A 188 0.71 20.58 -11.98
CA ALA A 188 -0.49 20.07 -11.32
C ALA A 188 -1.70 20.99 -11.54
N LEU A 189 -1.50 22.30 -11.43
CA LEU A 189 -2.55 23.31 -11.69
C LEU A 189 -3.05 23.26 -13.13
N ASN A 190 -2.13 23.19 -14.10
CA ASN A 190 -2.49 23.12 -15.53
C ASN A 190 -3.25 21.84 -15.90
N LYS A 191 -3.13 20.79 -15.09
CA LYS A 191 -3.83 19.51 -15.27
C LYS A 191 -5.08 19.37 -14.37
N GLU A 192 -5.38 20.34 -13.51
CA GLU A 192 -6.46 20.23 -12.49
C GLU A 192 -6.40 18.94 -11.67
N LEU A 193 -5.20 18.57 -11.19
CA LEU A 193 -5.01 17.31 -10.47
C LEU A 193 -5.62 17.34 -9.06
N THR A 194 -6.25 16.24 -8.67
CA THR A 194 -6.70 16.02 -7.31
C THR A 194 -5.60 15.30 -6.52
N PHE A 195 -5.20 15.86 -5.37
CA PHE A 195 -4.30 15.21 -4.43
C PHE A 195 -5.08 14.66 -3.25
N LYS A 196 -4.84 13.39 -2.94
CA LYS A 196 -5.35 12.70 -1.77
C LYS A 196 -4.18 12.13 -0.97
N THR A 197 -4.38 11.94 0.31
CA THR A 197 -3.39 11.33 1.20
C THR A 197 -4.00 10.18 1.97
N VAL A 198 -3.17 9.26 2.41
CA VAL A 198 -3.56 8.13 3.24
C VAL A 198 -2.83 8.21 4.57
N PHE A 199 -3.61 8.21 5.65
CA PHE A 199 -3.11 7.98 6.99
C PHE A 199 -3.77 6.73 7.55
N ARG A 200 -2.99 5.64 7.62
CA ARG A 200 -3.48 4.33 8.05
C ARG A 200 -4.69 3.89 7.20
N TYR A 201 -5.80 3.50 7.83
CA TYR A 201 -7.04 3.02 7.19
C TYR A 201 -8.22 3.15 8.16
N ARG A 202 -9.44 2.98 7.65
CA ARG A 202 -10.70 2.89 8.41
C ARG A 202 -11.73 2.07 7.67
N ASN A 203 -12.56 1.30 8.40
CA ASN A 203 -13.69 0.53 7.86
C ASN A 203 -13.32 -0.45 6.73
N ILE A 204 -12.11 -1.01 6.75
CA ILE A 204 -11.55 -1.80 5.64
C ILE A 204 -11.48 -3.29 5.95
N TYR A 205 -11.24 -3.70 7.20
CA TYR A 205 -10.94 -5.09 7.53
C TYR A 205 -11.95 -6.12 7.01
N PRO A 206 -13.29 -5.95 7.18
CA PRO A 206 -14.25 -6.91 6.64
C PRO A 206 -14.14 -7.10 5.14
N MET A 207 -13.98 -6.00 4.39
CA MET A 207 -13.83 -6.05 2.94
C MET A 207 -12.48 -6.67 2.52
N ALA A 208 -11.40 -6.36 3.22
CA ALA A 208 -10.07 -6.91 2.94
C ALA A 208 -10.03 -8.42 3.19
N ILE A 209 -10.59 -8.87 4.32
CA ILE A 209 -10.73 -10.30 4.66
C ILE A 209 -11.55 -11.02 3.58
N GLN A 210 -12.69 -10.44 3.17
CA GLN A 210 -13.53 -11.03 2.13
C GLN A 210 -12.79 -11.12 0.78
N ALA A 211 -12.03 -10.10 0.40
CA ALA A 211 -11.25 -10.11 -0.84
C ALA A 211 -10.18 -11.22 -0.86
N VAL A 212 -9.58 -11.52 0.30
CA VAL A 212 -8.64 -12.65 0.45
C VAL A 212 -9.41 -13.98 0.40
N ALA A 213 -10.51 -14.10 1.14
CA ALA A 213 -11.34 -15.29 1.15
C ALA A 213 -11.88 -15.67 -0.25
N ASP A 214 -12.21 -14.67 -1.06
CA ASP A 214 -12.66 -14.83 -2.45
C ASP A 214 -11.52 -15.12 -3.44
N GLY A 215 -10.25 -15.17 -2.98
CA GLY A 215 -9.09 -15.38 -3.84
C GLY A 215 -8.75 -14.21 -4.77
N LYS A 216 -9.30 -13.01 -4.52
CA LYS A 216 -9.03 -11.81 -5.32
C LYS A 216 -7.68 -11.18 -5.00
N VAL A 217 -7.09 -11.51 -3.85
CA VAL A 217 -5.82 -10.99 -3.35
C VAL A 217 -4.96 -12.15 -2.88
N ASN A 218 -3.75 -12.27 -3.40
CA ASN A 218 -2.76 -13.27 -2.99
C ASN A 218 -1.77 -12.68 -1.99
N LEU A 219 -2.13 -12.67 -0.70
CA LEU A 219 -1.25 -12.15 0.36
C LEU A 219 -0.04 -13.05 0.62
N LYS A 220 -0.16 -14.37 0.47
CA LYS A 220 0.97 -15.29 0.64
C LYS A 220 2.12 -14.97 -0.32
N GLY A 221 1.80 -14.50 -1.51
CA GLY A 221 2.77 -14.15 -2.53
C GLY A 221 3.71 -13.00 -2.17
N ILE A 222 3.35 -12.12 -1.21
CA ILE A 222 4.26 -11.02 -0.78
C ILE A 222 5.21 -11.44 0.34
N VAL A 223 4.96 -12.57 1.03
CA VAL A 223 5.83 -13.06 2.09
C VAL A 223 7.07 -13.67 1.46
N THR A 224 8.23 -13.14 1.79
CA THR A 224 9.51 -13.59 1.26
C THR A 224 10.37 -14.28 2.30
N LYS A 225 10.09 -14.06 3.58
CA LYS A 225 10.81 -14.69 4.67
C LYS A 225 9.95 -14.78 5.94
N GLU A 226 10.10 -15.89 6.67
CA GLU A 226 9.47 -16.12 7.97
C GLU A 226 10.55 -16.37 9.01
N TYR A 227 10.32 -15.90 10.22
CA TYR A 227 11.22 -16.04 11.36
C TYR A 227 10.43 -16.47 12.61
N PRO A 228 10.99 -17.24 13.52
CA PRO A 228 10.40 -17.49 14.82
C PRO A 228 10.50 -16.22 15.70
N LEU A 229 9.71 -16.19 16.77
CA LEU A 229 9.62 -15.01 17.65
C LEU A 229 10.96 -14.62 18.28
N ASP A 230 11.78 -15.61 18.67
CA ASP A 230 13.10 -15.40 19.26
C ASP A 230 14.16 -14.83 18.30
N GLN A 231 13.83 -14.71 17.00
CA GLN A 231 14.64 -14.09 15.97
C GLN A 231 14.05 -12.78 15.44
N ALA A 232 13.17 -12.14 16.19
CA ALA A 232 12.51 -10.90 15.75
C ALA A 232 13.51 -9.76 15.49
N ASP A 233 14.59 -9.66 16.25
CA ASP A 233 15.68 -8.71 16.05
C ASP A 233 16.45 -8.98 14.76
N VAL A 234 16.73 -10.25 14.45
CA VAL A 234 17.36 -10.68 13.18
C VAL A 234 16.46 -10.34 12.01
N ALA A 235 15.15 -10.59 12.12
CA ALA A 235 14.19 -10.27 11.09
C ALA A 235 14.14 -8.78 10.78
N MET A 236 14.19 -7.92 11.80
CA MET A 236 14.24 -6.46 11.66
C MET A 236 15.52 -6.02 10.95
N ASP A 237 16.67 -6.51 11.39
CA ASP A 237 17.97 -6.16 10.84
C ASP A 237 18.12 -6.59 9.37
N GLU A 238 17.73 -7.84 9.05
CA GLU A 238 17.74 -8.34 7.68
C GLU A 238 16.75 -7.60 6.77
N SER A 239 15.57 -7.24 7.26
CA SER A 239 14.59 -6.46 6.47
C SER A 239 15.12 -5.08 6.07
N ILE A 240 16.02 -4.50 6.89
CA ILE A 240 16.69 -3.24 6.58
C ILE A 240 17.84 -3.43 5.60
N LYS A 241 18.67 -4.47 5.81
CA LYS A 241 19.89 -4.73 5.02
C LYS A 241 19.58 -5.33 3.64
N ASN A 242 18.60 -6.22 3.55
CA ASN A 242 18.29 -7.02 2.37
C ASN A 242 17.00 -6.60 1.66
N LYS A 243 16.79 -5.29 1.49
CA LYS A 243 15.56 -4.70 0.91
C LYS A 243 15.23 -5.19 -0.50
N ALA A 244 16.22 -5.69 -1.25
CA ALA A 244 15.99 -6.21 -2.58
C ALA A 244 15.31 -7.60 -2.56
N ASP A 245 15.59 -8.40 -1.54
CA ASP A 245 15.14 -9.79 -1.41
C ASP A 245 13.98 -9.95 -0.43
N ILE A 246 13.87 -9.05 0.55
CA ILE A 246 12.80 -9.10 1.55
C ILE A 246 11.76 -8.02 1.25
N VAL A 247 10.64 -8.45 0.68
CA VAL A 247 9.46 -7.61 0.47
C VAL A 247 8.64 -7.54 1.76
N LYS A 248 8.35 -8.69 2.37
CA LYS A 248 7.67 -8.82 3.65
C LYS A 248 8.25 -9.98 4.46
N ALA A 249 8.80 -9.65 5.61
CA ALA A 249 9.14 -10.61 6.65
C ALA A 249 7.94 -10.80 7.59
N VAL A 250 7.74 -12.00 8.08
CA VAL A 250 6.69 -12.35 9.04
C VAL A 250 7.31 -13.06 10.24
N ILE A 251 6.86 -12.73 11.43
CA ILE A 251 7.22 -13.43 12.67
C ILE A 251 6.17 -14.47 12.98
N ARG A 252 6.58 -15.73 13.08
CA ARG A 252 5.72 -16.83 13.49
C ARG A 252 5.80 -16.97 15.01
N ILE A 253 4.67 -16.76 15.69
CA ILE A 253 4.60 -16.81 17.16
C ILE A 253 4.41 -18.23 17.64
N HIS A 254 3.56 -19.02 16.96
CA HIS A 254 3.30 -20.44 17.24
C HIS A 254 3.43 -21.26 15.96
N ASP A 255 3.73 -22.55 16.09
CA ASP A 255 3.77 -23.52 15.00
C ASP A 255 2.37 -23.86 14.46
#